data_67fe5e8714002717785e86af9544085c
#
_entry.id   67fe5e8714002717785e86af9544085c
#
_cell.length_a   1.000
_cell.length_b   1.000
_cell.length_c   1.000
_cell.angle_alpha   90.00
_cell.angle_beta   90.00
_cell.angle_gamma   90.00
#
_symmetry.space_group_name_H-M   'P 1'
#
loop_
_entity.id
_entity.type
_entity.pdbx_description
1 polymer ?
#
loop_
_entity_poly.entity_id
_entity_poly.type
_entity_poly.pdbx_seq_one_letter_code
_entity_poly.pdbx_strand_id
1 'polypeptide(L)'
;MSTPYFSVLVAAYNVDKYLDECLTSLIQQTYLDAEFIVVDDASTDNTKQICEGFAQRDVRFKLVRNEKNEGLLAVRKKAVKMARGQFVVFLDGDDCLASTEALSQLVECTKEHQADIYRFTVRSFGEDEKECEAFSRWLNKKGLDRSCSLEILRDCYLSFYRSWTLWASCYRTDVLKRAYSEVVDERYTCNEDGYASFLIAYFANSYKVCDTSPIYAYRVGSGLTSGGVTCEKFIRNLEISKCLEWLRVFLDKEEASVGHFQCLASFQRRVAAIYYGKLLEVPKEIVNNKGASVPFEVDLALNVSKCRYKYIKTKRFLKVAVVCCVVLLLTLGMVLLRVG
;
A
#
# COMPACT_ATOMS: atom_id res chain seq x y z
N MET A 1 24.72 -3.88 21.41
CA MET A 1 23.48 -3.07 21.52
C MET A 1 22.33 -4.05 21.61
N SER A 2 21.39 -3.85 22.55
CA SER A 2 20.18 -4.65 22.68
C SER A 2 19.32 -4.54 21.41
N THR A 3 18.54 -5.56 21.10
CA THR A 3 17.54 -5.52 20.03
C THR A 3 16.43 -4.55 20.42
N PRO A 4 16.12 -3.52 19.63
CA PRO A 4 15.04 -2.61 19.99
C PRO A 4 13.68 -3.31 19.95
N TYR A 5 12.69 -2.76 20.65
CA TYR A 5 11.34 -3.30 20.62
C TYR A 5 10.65 -2.97 19.30
N PHE A 6 10.74 -1.71 18.83
CA PHE A 6 10.21 -1.29 17.55
C PHE A 6 11.28 -0.92 16.53
N SER A 7 11.04 -1.23 15.25
CA SER A 7 11.62 -0.54 14.11
C SER A 7 10.51 0.26 13.42
N VAL A 8 10.59 1.58 13.42
CA VAL A 8 9.70 2.42 12.61
C VAL A 8 10.40 2.69 11.27
N LEU A 9 9.76 2.28 10.18
CA LEU A 9 10.32 2.35 8.83
C LEU A 9 9.69 3.50 8.08
N VAL A 10 10.50 4.53 7.75
CA VAL A 10 10.05 5.74 7.06
C VAL A 10 10.47 5.69 5.60
N ALA A 11 9.50 5.77 4.69
CA ALA A 11 9.76 5.94 3.26
C ALA A 11 9.68 7.43 2.89
N ALA A 12 10.73 7.96 2.26
CA ALA A 12 10.80 9.37 1.88
C ALA A 12 11.20 9.54 0.41
N TYR A 13 10.42 10.30 -0.35
CA TYR A 13 10.74 10.71 -1.71
C TYR A 13 10.06 12.04 -2.05
N ASN A 14 10.85 13.12 -2.16
CA ASN A 14 10.35 14.47 -2.46
C ASN A 14 9.22 14.90 -1.50
N VAL A 15 9.48 14.82 -0.21
CA VAL A 15 8.54 15.11 0.89
C VAL A 15 9.06 16.18 1.85
N ASP A 16 9.98 17.03 1.42
CA ASP A 16 10.62 18.07 2.26
C ASP A 16 9.62 18.95 2.99
N LYS A 17 8.47 19.20 2.39
CA LYS A 17 7.38 20.00 2.96
C LYS A 17 6.78 19.40 4.26
N TYR A 18 6.82 18.07 4.40
CA TYR A 18 6.11 17.34 5.46
C TYR A 18 7.05 16.58 6.39
N LEU A 19 8.25 16.24 5.89
CA LEU A 19 9.15 15.31 6.54
C LEU A 19 9.64 15.78 7.91
N ASP A 20 9.80 17.09 8.13
CA ASP A 20 10.20 17.62 9.44
C ASP A 20 9.16 17.29 10.51
N GLU A 21 7.86 17.45 10.22
CA GLU A 21 6.77 17.09 11.12
C GLU A 21 6.73 15.57 11.35
N CYS A 22 6.91 14.77 10.29
CA CYS A 22 6.98 13.32 10.36
C CYS A 22 8.07 12.87 11.33
N LEU A 23 9.32 13.29 11.12
CA LEU A 23 10.47 12.86 11.93
C LEU A 23 10.44 13.48 13.35
N THR A 24 9.89 14.68 13.52
CA THR A 24 9.64 15.28 14.84
C THR A 24 8.68 14.41 15.65
N SER A 25 7.64 13.84 15.04
CA SER A 25 6.72 12.95 15.72
C SER A 25 7.40 11.67 16.26
N LEU A 26 8.51 11.24 15.64
CA LEU A 26 9.31 10.10 16.09
C LEU A 26 10.27 10.47 17.24
N ILE A 27 10.98 11.61 17.14
CA ILE A 27 11.93 12.03 18.17
C ILE A 27 11.24 12.32 19.50
N GLN A 28 9.98 12.77 19.44
CA GLN A 28 9.15 13.12 20.60
C GLN A 28 8.51 11.91 21.28
N GLN A 29 8.67 10.68 20.76
CA GLN A 29 8.10 9.50 21.41
C GLN A 29 8.68 9.29 22.81
N THR A 30 7.80 9.08 23.80
CA THR A 30 8.17 8.79 25.19
C THR A 30 8.72 7.39 25.34
N TYR A 31 8.35 6.45 24.48
CA TYR A 31 8.93 5.10 24.42
C TYR A 31 10.26 5.12 23.67
N LEU A 32 11.35 4.85 24.39
CA LEU A 32 12.71 5.03 23.87
C LEU A 32 13.31 3.79 23.20
N ASP A 33 12.79 2.59 23.48
CA ASP A 33 13.33 1.34 22.92
C ASP A 33 12.85 1.10 21.49
N ALA A 34 13.24 2.01 20.61
CA ALA A 34 12.90 2.02 19.19
C ALA A 34 14.08 2.47 18.33
N GLU A 35 14.13 1.99 17.09
CA GLU A 35 14.97 2.53 16.02
C GLU A 35 14.09 3.09 14.89
N PHE A 36 14.58 4.12 14.21
CA PHE A 36 13.91 4.79 13.12
C PHE A 36 14.75 4.65 11.85
N ILE A 37 14.28 3.85 10.89
CA ILE A 37 14.99 3.59 9.63
C ILE A 37 14.34 4.43 8.55
N VAL A 38 15.02 5.48 8.12
CA VAL A 38 14.57 6.39 7.06
C VAL A 38 15.26 6.02 5.76
N VAL A 39 14.48 5.72 4.72
CA VAL A 39 15.00 5.44 3.38
C VAL A 39 14.59 6.57 2.45
N ASP A 40 15.55 7.39 2.05
CA ASP A 40 15.41 8.42 1.02
C ASP A 40 15.60 7.79 -0.37
N ASP A 41 14.54 7.77 -1.15
CA ASP A 41 14.51 7.14 -2.49
C ASP A 41 15.05 8.06 -3.59
N ALA A 42 16.24 8.61 -3.39
CA ALA A 42 16.91 9.55 -4.29
C ALA A 42 16.14 10.85 -4.51
N SER A 43 15.66 11.47 -3.43
CA SER A 43 14.98 12.77 -3.50
C SER A 43 15.83 13.86 -4.14
N THR A 44 15.17 14.78 -4.83
CA THR A 44 15.76 15.92 -5.53
C THR A 44 15.47 17.27 -4.85
N ASP A 45 14.63 17.27 -3.83
CA ASP A 45 14.31 18.41 -2.96
C ASP A 45 15.17 18.40 -1.67
N ASN A 46 14.75 19.12 -0.62
CA ASN A 46 15.48 19.19 0.65
C ASN A 46 15.27 17.97 1.58
N THR A 47 14.58 16.91 1.12
CA THR A 47 14.32 15.69 1.92
C THR A 47 15.60 15.12 2.51
N LYS A 48 16.68 15.01 1.72
CA LYS A 48 17.97 14.50 2.17
C LYS A 48 18.52 15.28 3.36
N GLN A 49 18.56 16.62 3.25
CA GLN A 49 19.13 17.52 4.27
C GLN A 49 18.36 17.40 5.58
N ILE A 50 17.00 17.29 5.51
CA ILE A 50 16.17 17.07 6.68
C ILE A 50 16.53 15.74 7.35
N CYS A 51 16.59 14.64 6.61
CA CYS A 51 16.97 13.32 7.13
C CYS A 51 18.34 13.34 7.82
N GLU A 52 19.36 13.96 7.20
CA GLU A 52 20.71 14.08 7.75
C GLU A 52 20.69 14.88 9.07
N GLY A 53 19.90 15.95 9.16
CA GLY A 53 19.74 16.76 10.37
C GLY A 53 19.13 15.97 11.54
N PHE A 54 18.17 15.08 11.29
CA PHE A 54 17.60 14.21 12.34
C PHE A 54 18.57 13.10 12.76
N ALA A 55 19.26 12.47 11.82
CA ALA A 55 20.26 11.43 12.11
C ALA A 55 21.44 11.96 12.95
N GLN A 56 21.78 13.24 12.84
CA GLN A 56 22.81 13.88 13.67
C GLN A 56 22.32 14.18 15.10
N ARG A 57 21.01 14.43 15.28
CA ARG A 57 20.42 14.82 16.58
C ARG A 57 20.03 13.64 17.46
N ASP A 58 19.70 12.47 16.87
CA ASP A 58 19.20 11.32 17.64
C ASP A 58 19.77 10.01 17.03
N VAL A 59 20.51 9.27 17.85
CA VAL A 59 21.18 8.01 17.48
C VAL A 59 20.21 6.88 17.09
N ARG A 60 18.92 7.01 17.38
CA ARG A 60 17.90 6.07 16.98
C ARG A 60 17.62 6.12 15.47
N PHE A 61 17.93 7.24 14.81
CA PHE A 61 17.78 7.39 13.36
C PHE A 61 18.91 6.71 12.59
N LYS A 62 18.53 5.95 11.58
CA LYS A 62 19.40 5.35 10.58
C LYS A 62 18.94 5.80 9.21
N LEU A 63 19.76 6.60 8.56
CA LEU A 63 19.49 7.07 7.21
C LEU A 63 20.11 6.14 6.18
N VAL A 64 19.30 5.77 5.20
CA VAL A 64 19.73 5.09 3.97
C VAL A 64 19.28 5.92 2.80
N ARG A 65 20.13 6.11 1.80
CA ARG A 65 19.77 6.77 0.56
C ARG A 65 19.96 5.84 -0.63
N ASN A 66 18.99 5.80 -1.51
CA ASN A 66 19.11 5.11 -2.79
C ASN A 66 19.88 5.99 -3.79
N GLU A 67 20.58 5.36 -4.74
CA GLU A 67 21.27 6.08 -5.82
C GLU A 67 20.29 6.60 -6.87
N LYS A 68 19.18 5.90 -7.05
CA LYS A 68 18.06 6.24 -7.96
C LYS A 68 16.74 5.93 -7.31
N ASN A 69 15.65 6.51 -7.83
CA ASN A 69 14.30 6.18 -7.38
C ASN A 69 13.93 4.73 -7.74
N GLU A 70 13.83 3.89 -6.73
CA GLU A 70 13.50 2.46 -6.84
C GLU A 70 11.99 2.19 -6.62
N GLY A 71 11.27 3.15 -6.07
CA GLY A 71 9.83 3.07 -5.77
C GLY A 71 9.52 2.50 -4.39
N LEU A 72 8.29 2.80 -3.91
CA LEU A 72 7.88 2.56 -2.52
C LEU A 72 8.02 1.10 -2.07
N LEU A 73 7.70 0.13 -2.95
CA LEU A 73 7.83 -1.29 -2.63
C LEU A 73 9.28 -1.69 -2.33
N ALA A 74 10.23 -1.24 -3.17
CA ALA A 74 11.66 -1.52 -2.99
C ALA A 74 12.23 -0.81 -1.75
N VAL A 75 11.80 0.44 -1.51
CA VAL A 75 12.14 1.20 -0.29
C VAL A 75 11.73 0.44 0.95
N ARG A 76 10.47 -0.02 1.02
CA ARG A 76 9.96 -0.81 2.15
C ARG A 76 10.70 -2.15 2.28
N LYS A 77 10.99 -2.85 1.17
CA LYS A 77 11.79 -4.10 1.17
C LYS A 77 13.17 -3.88 1.79
N LYS A 78 13.85 -2.81 1.39
CA LYS A 78 15.16 -2.43 1.94
C LYS A 78 15.08 -2.12 3.43
N ALA A 79 14.10 -1.33 3.86
CA ALA A 79 13.89 -0.97 5.26
C ALA A 79 13.56 -2.20 6.13
N VAL A 80 12.68 -3.10 5.67
CA VAL A 80 12.32 -4.35 6.36
C VAL A 80 13.56 -5.25 6.56
N LYS A 81 14.41 -5.36 5.54
CA LYS A 81 15.67 -6.13 5.65
C LYS A 81 16.57 -5.62 6.77
N MET A 82 16.59 -4.30 6.98
CA MET A 82 17.42 -3.63 7.99
C MET A 82 16.81 -3.64 9.39
N ALA A 83 15.49 -3.80 9.52
CA ALA A 83 14.78 -3.78 10.79
C ALA A 83 15.34 -4.84 11.76
N ARG A 84 15.61 -4.41 13.00
CA ARG A 84 16.11 -5.26 14.09
C ARG A 84 15.13 -5.36 15.23
N GLY A 85 14.14 -4.46 15.29
CA GLY A 85 13.10 -4.46 16.31
C GLY A 85 12.30 -5.77 16.33
N GLN A 86 11.69 -6.07 17.46
CA GLN A 86 10.76 -7.19 17.56
C GLN A 86 9.53 -6.97 16.68
N PHE A 87 9.09 -5.71 16.57
CA PHE A 87 7.96 -5.29 15.78
C PHE A 87 8.33 -4.18 14.81
N VAL A 88 7.61 -4.11 13.70
CA VAL A 88 7.76 -3.09 12.65
C VAL A 88 6.48 -2.28 12.52
N VAL A 89 6.63 -0.96 12.39
CA VAL A 89 5.59 -0.01 11.99
C VAL A 89 6.07 0.73 10.74
N PHE A 90 5.23 0.80 9.70
CA PHE A 90 5.50 1.65 8.54
C PHE A 90 4.97 3.07 8.79
N LEU A 91 5.74 4.06 8.37
CA LEU A 91 5.36 5.48 8.40
C LEU A 91 5.73 6.11 7.06
N ASP A 92 4.76 6.69 6.37
CA ASP A 92 5.03 7.42 5.14
C ASP A 92 5.52 8.84 5.49
N GLY A 93 6.48 9.38 4.71
CA GLY A 93 7.20 10.61 5.04
C GLY A 93 6.36 11.89 5.03
N ASP A 94 5.12 11.81 4.57
CA ASP A 94 4.11 12.89 4.59
C ASP A 94 3.08 12.75 5.73
N ASP A 95 3.19 11.69 6.55
CA ASP A 95 2.35 11.39 7.70
C ASP A 95 3.10 11.53 9.03
N CYS A 96 2.46 11.28 10.17
CA CYS A 96 3.11 11.30 11.48
C CYS A 96 2.48 10.30 12.46
N LEU A 97 3.19 10.01 13.57
CA LEU A 97 2.57 9.36 14.70
C LEU A 97 1.59 10.31 15.37
N ALA A 98 0.45 9.81 15.83
CA ALA A 98 -0.68 10.63 16.23
C ALA A 98 -0.49 11.34 17.59
N SER A 99 0.44 10.85 18.42
CA SER A 99 0.77 11.43 19.73
C SER A 99 2.19 11.03 20.15
N THR A 100 2.71 11.68 21.18
CA THR A 100 3.98 11.32 21.82
C THR A 100 3.95 9.95 22.52
N GLU A 101 2.76 9.45 22.82
CA GLU A 101 2.52 8.16 23.50
C GLU A 101 2.19 7.02 22.52
N ALA A 102 2.24 7.25 21.22
CA ALA A 102 1.79 6.27 20.23
C ALA A 102 2.52 4.92 20.35
N LEU A 103 3.85 4.93 20.48
CA LEU A 103 4.62 3.69 20.66
C LEU A 103 4.38 3.04 22.03
N SER A 104 4.19 3.81 23.11
CA SER A 104 3.84 3.29 24.43
C SER A 104 2.52 2.51 24.41
N GLN A 105 1.50 3.07 23.73
CA GLN A 105 0.21 2.40 23.56
C GLN A 105 0.32 1.11 22.75
N LEU A 106 1.18 1.08 21.71
CA LEU A 106 1.44 -0.15 20.96
C LEU A 106 2.14 -1.21 21.80
N VAL A 107 3.04 -0.81 22.71
CA VAL A 107 3.68 -1.75 23.67
C VAL A 107 2.62 -2.46 24.51
N GLU A 108 1.65 -1.73 25.04
CA GLU A 108 0.57 -2.31 25.86
C GLU A 108 -0.20 -3.37 25.05
N CYS A 109 -0.63 -3.03 23.83
CA CYS A 109 -1.33 -3.95 22.95
C CYS A 109 -0.49 -5.19 22.59
N THR A 110 0.79 -5.02 22.25
CA THR A 110 1.65 -6.11 21.80
C THR A 110 2.14 -7.01 22.94
N LYS A 111 2.21 -6.52 24.17
CA LYS A 111 2.56 -7.31 25.36
C LYS A 111 1.38 -8.13 25.89
N GLU A 112 0.17 -7.59 25.81
CA GLU A 112 -1.04 -8.26 26.27
C GLU A 112 -1.38 -9.50 25.43
N HIS A 113 -1.10 -9.44 24.13
CA HIS A 113 -1.46 -10.47 23.16
C HIS A 113 -0.28 -10.83 22.28
N GLN A 114 -0.08 -12.13 22.03
CA GLN A 114 0.89 -12.59 21.06
C GLN A 114 0.22 -12.73 19.68
N ALA A 115 0.42 -11.75 18.81
CA ALA A 115 -0.07 -11.80 17.44
C ALA A 115 1.02 -11.44 16.42
N ASP A 116 0.83 -11.81 15.18
CA ASP A 116 1.73 -11.52 14.07
C ASP A 116 1.46 -10.14 13.46
N ILE A 117 0.18 -9.74 13.49
CA ILE A 117 -0.29 -8.45 12.97
C ILE A 117 -1.21 -7.81 14.02
N TYR A 118 -0.94 -6.54 14.33
CA TYR A 118 -1.77 -5.71 15.21
C TYR A 118 -2.32 -4.54 14.42
N ARG A 119 -3.63 -4.49 14.23
CA ARG A 119 -4.32 -3.37 13.60
C ARG A 119 -4.66 -2.33 14.65
N PHE A 120 -4.21 -1.11 14.47
CA PHE A 120 -4.48 0.00 15.37
C PHE A 120 -5.39 1.07 14.75
N THR A 121 -5.84 1.99 15.58
CA THR A 121 -6.69 3.11 15.18
C THR A 121 -5.85 4.21 14.52
N VAL A 122 -6.43 4.83 13.49
CA VAL A 122 -5.83 5.92 12.71
C VAL A 122 -6.72 7.15 12.80
N ARG A 123 -6.13 8.35 12.87
CA ARG A 123 -6.83 9.60 12.60
C ARG A 123 -6.34 10.20 11.29
N SER A 124 -7.19 10.92 10.60
CA SER A 124 -6.79 11.73 9.44
C SER A 124 -6.81 13.19 9.80
N PHE A 125 -5.97 13.97 9.11
CA PHE A 125 -5.91 15.42 9.27
C PHE A 125 -5.56 16.08 7.93
N GLY A 126 -5.92 17.35 7.76
CA GLY A 126 -5.75 18.10 6.52
C GLY A 126 -6.63 19.35 6.50
N GLU A 127 -6.79 19.97 5.34
CA GLU A 127 -7.52 21.22 5.21
C GLU A 127 -9.04 21.04 5.31
N ASP A 128 -9.61 19.93 4.83
CA ASP A 128 -11.05 19.63 4.92
C ASP A 128 -11.32 18.66 6.06
N GLU A 129 -11.87 19.17 7.17
CA GLU A 129 -12.18 18.40 8.36
C GLU A 129 -13.22 17.30 8.09
N LYS A 130 -14.22 17.56 7.24
CA LYS A 130 -15.26 16.57 6.90
C LYS A 130 -14.71 15.41 6.09
N GLU A 131 -13.80 15.71 5.14
CA GLU A 131 -13.10 14.69 4.38
C GLU A 131 -12.21 13.86 5.30
N CYS A 132 -11.46 14.49 6.21
CA CYS A 132 -10.63 13.82 7.22
C CYS A 132 -11.45 12.88 8.12
N GLU A 133 -12.60 13.34 8.63
CA GLU A 133 -13.48 12.49 9.44
C GLU A 133 -14.06 11.31 8.66
N ALA A 134 -14.50 11.53 7.41
CA ALA A 134 -15.04 10.49 6.56
C ALA A 134 -13.97 9.43 6.26
N PHE A 135 -12.73 9.86 5.99
CA PHE A 135 -11.60 8.99 5.71
C PHE A 135 -11.18 8.21 6.96
N SER A 136 -11.12 8.86 8.13
CA SER A 136 -10.86 8.19 9.42
C SER A 136 -11.89 7.10 9.71
N ARG A 137 -13.17 7.37 9.50
CA ARG A 137 -14.24 6.37 9.68
C ARG A 137 -14.09 5.19 8.72
N TRP A 138 -13.67 5.44 7.48
CA TRP A 138 -13.42 4.38 6.50
C TRP A 138 -12.22 3.51 6.87
N LEU A 139 -11.12 4.12 7.32
CA LEU A 139 -9.89 3.43 7.73
C LEU A 139 -10.08 2.57 8.99
N ASN A 140 -10.87 3.07 9.94
CA ASN A 140 -11.09 2.43 11.24
C ASN A 140 -12.24 1.41 11.25
N LYS A 141 -12.71 0.95 10.08
CA LYS A 141 -13.59 -0.21 10.03
C LYS A 141 -12.87 -1.39 10.67
N LYS A 142 -13.32 -1.74 11.88
CA LYS A 142 -12.68 -2.78 12.69
C LYS A 142 -12.89 -4.13 12.01
N GLY A 143 -11.80 -4.84 11.75
CA GLY A 143 -11.84 -6.27 11.46
C GLY A 143 -12.10 -7.07 12.75
N LEU A 144 -12.10 -8.39 12.63
CA LEU A 144 -12.16 -9.30 13.79
C LEU A 144 -10.76 -9.87 14.07
N ASP A 145 -10.51 -10.28 15.30
CA ASP A 145 -9.33 -11.09 15.62
C ASP A 145 -9.34 -12.38 14.82
N ARG A 146 -8.18 -12.84 14.40
CA ARG A 146 -8.01 -14.06 13.59
C ARG A 146 -6.85 -14.89 14.08
N SER A 147 -6.97 -16.20 13.95
CA SER A 147 -6.00 -17.19 14.41
C SER A 147 -5.42 -18.07 13.29
N CYS A 148 -5.69 -17.75 12.03
CA CYS A 148 -5.01 -18.40 10.90
C CYS A 148 -4.92 -17.49 9.68
N SER A 149 -3.93 -17.75 8.82
CA SER A 149 -3.62 -16.94 7.62
C SER A 149 -4.79 -16.87 6.64
N LEU A 150 -5.52 -17.98 6.44
CA LEU A 150 -6.63 -18.01 5.49
C LEU A 150 -7.81 -17.13 5.93
N GLU A 151 -8.09 -17.02 7.23
CA GLU A 151 -9.09 -16.09 7.75
C GLU A 151 -8.67 -14.64 7.58
N ILE A 152 -7.38 -14.34 7.82
CA ILE A 152 -6.80 -13.00 7.60
C ILE A 152 -6.96 -12.60 6.13
N LEU A 153 -6.59 -13.50 5.20
CA LEU A 153 -6.74 -13.29 3.75
C LEU A 153 -8.21 -13.12 3.35
N ARG A 154 -9.11 -13.95 3.87
CA ARG A 154 -10.54 -13.83 3.59
C ARG A 154 -11.11 -12.48 4.02
N ASP A 155 -10.75 -12.00 5.20
CA ASP A 155 -11.18 -10.70 5.67
C ASP A 155 -10.66 -9.55 4.80
N CYS A 156 -9.40 -9.62 4.36
CA CYS A 156 -8.81 -8.61 3.50
C CYS A 156 -9.38 -8.62 2.07
N TYR A 157 -9.56 -9.81 1.49
CA TYR A 157 -9.78 -9.94 0.05
C TYR A 157 -11.15 -10.48 -0.35
N LEU A 158 -11.88 -11.17 0.54
CA LEU A 158 -13.25 -11.66 0.28
C LEU A 158 -14.31 -10.79 0.93
N SER A 159 -14.17 -10.46 2.21
CA SER A 159 -15.22 -9.82 3.00
C SER A 159 -15.15 -8.30 3.00
N PHE A 160 -14.07 -7.70 2.50
CA PHE A 160 -13.82 -6.25 2.46
C PHE A 160 -13.90 -5.54 3.84
N TYR A 161 -13.79 -6.29 4.92
CA TYR A 161 -13.78 -5.73 6.27
C TYR A 161 -12.48 -4.99 6.62
N ARG A 162 -11.41 -5.19 5.83
CA ARG A 162 -10.10 -4.56 6.06
C ARG A 162 -9.60 -3.85 4.81
N SER A 163 -8.95 -2.73 5.03
CA SER A 163 -8.09 -2.13 4.01
C SER A 163 -6.74 -2.85 4.02
N TRP A 164 -6.08 -2.93 2.88
CA TRP A 164 -4.71 -3.41 2.77
C TRP A 164 -3.65 -2.32 3.02
N THR A 165 -4.01 -1.26 3.78
CA THR A 165 -3.07 -0.21 4.18
C THR A 165 -2.03 -0.78 5.13
N LEU A 166 -0.76 -0.81 4.70
CA LEU A 166 0.35 -1.36 5.48
C LEU A 166 0.64 -0.50 6.72
N TRP A 167 0.58 0.81 6.58
CA TRP A 167 0.92 1.78 7.61
C TRP A 167 -0.08 1.84 8.77
N ALA A 168 -1.22 1.19 8.68
CA ALA A 168 -2.21 1.16 9.75
C ALA A 168 -2.09 -0.08 10.65
N SER A 169 -0.95 -0.76 10.64
CA SER A 169 -0.71 -1.97 11.44
C SER A 169 0.73 -2.04 11.93
N CYS A 170 0.91 -2.79 13.01
CA CYS A 170 2.19 -3.18 13.54
C CYS A 170 2.40 -4.68 13.26
N TYR A 171 3.60 -5.07 12.86
CA TYR A 171 3.90 -6.41 12.36
C TYR A 171 5.04 -7.04 13.15
N ARG A 172 4.94 -8.33 13.44
CA ARG A 172 6.08 -9.09 13.94
C ARG A 172 7.16 -9.17 12.86
N THR A 173 8.39 -8.83 13.22
CA THR A 173 9.49 -8.61 12.27
C THR A 173 9.85 -9.86 11.48
N ASP A 174 9.84 -11.04 12.09
CA ASP A 174 10.17 -12.30 11.43
C ASP A 174 9.14 -12.67 10.35
N VAL A 175 7.83 -12.48 10.63
CA VAL A 175 6.74 -12.68 9.66
C VAL A 175 6.88 -11.71 8.50
N LEU A 176 7.14 -10.43 8.82
CA LEU A 176 7.31 -9.39 7.81
C LEU A 176 8.53 -9.67 6.92
N LYS A 177 9.66 -10.08 7.48
CA LYS A 177 10.86 -10.46 6.72
C LYS A 177 10.62 -11.65 5.79
N ARG A 178 9.89 -12.66 6.25
CA ARG A 178 9.49 -13.79 5.39
C ARG A 178 8.62 -13.31 4.22
N ALA A 179 7.62 -12.47 4.48
CA ALA A 179 6.77 -11.93 3.43
C ALA A 179 7.56 -11.10 2.40
N TYR A 180 8.46 -10.24 2.89
CA TYR A 180 9.26 -9.38 2.02
C TYR A 180 10.42 -10.11 1.31
N SER A 181 10.79 -11.33 1.72
CA SER A 181 11.71 -12.16 0.93
C SER A 181 11.08 -12.66 -0.38
N GLU A 182 9.75 -12.78 -0.44
CA GLU A 182 8.99 -13.16 -1.64
C GLU A 182 8.57 -11.96 -2.51
N VAL A 183 8.79 -10.73 -2.04
CA VAL A 183 8.54 -9.52 -2.84
C VAL A 183 9.55 -9.46 -3.98
N VAL A 184 9.05 -9.28 -5.21
CA VAL A 184 9.88 -9.17 -6.43
C VAL A 184 10.82 -7.96 -6.38
N ASP A 185 11.95 -8.07 -7.11
CA ASP A 185 12.94 -7.00 -7.22
C ASP A 185 12.67 -6.10 -8.46
N GLU A 186 11.40 -5.89 -8.78
CA GLU A 186 10.98 -5.01 -9.85
C GLU A 186 10.46 -3.68 -9.28
N ARG A 187 10.73 -2.57 -10.01
CA ARG A 187 10.14 -1.28 -9.65
C ARG A 187 8.62 -1.34 -9.84
N TYR A 188 7.90 -1.26 -8.75
CA TYR A 188 6.44 -1.32 -8.73
C TYR A 188 5.87 -0.25 -7.79
N THR A 189 4.93 0.55 -8.28
CA THR A 189 4.43 1.75 -7.57
C THR A 189 2.91 1.86 -7.60
N CYS A 190 2.22 0.80 -8.02
CA CYS A 190 0.76 0.81 -8.11
C CYS A 190 0.17 -0.38 -7.37
N ASN A 191 -0.65 -0.13 -6.34
CA ASN A 191 -1.26 -1.19 -5.52
C ASN A 191 -0.23 -2.10 -4.82
N GLU A 192 0.95 -1.58 -4.52
CA GLU A 192 2.03 -2.27 -3.82
C GLU A 192 1.61 -2.70 -2.40
N ASP A 193 0.77 -1.89 -1.74
CA ASP A 193 0.17 -2.23 -0.45
C ASP A 193 -0.69 -3.49 -0.54
N GLY A 194 -1.52 -3.61 -1.59
CA GLY A 194 -2.34 -4.80 -1.80
C GLY A 194 -1.49 -6.05 -2.03
N TYR A 195 -0.41 -5.94 -2.80
CA TYR A 195 0.53 -7.03 -3.06
C TYR A 195 1.26 -7.46 -1.78
N ALA A 196 1.89 -6.52 -1.08
CA ALA A 196 2.64 -6.82 0.13
C ALA A 196 1.73 -7.33 1.26
N SER A 197 0.53 -6.75 1.43
CA SER A 197 -0.45 -7.21 2.42
C SER A 197 -0.88 -8.66 2.18
N PHE A 198 -0.97 -9.10 0.92
CA PHE A 198 -1.31 -10.49 0.61
C PHE A 198 -0.23 -11.44 1.11
N LEU A 199 1.04 -11.15 0.81
CA LEU A 199 2.18 -11.96 1.27
C LEU A 199 2.28 -11.96 2.80
N ILE A 200 2.12 -10.80 3.45
CA ILE A 200 2.14 -10.71 4.92
C ILE A 200 1.03 -11.56 5.53
N ALA A 201 -0.20 -11.45 5.03
CA ALA A 201 -1.34 -12.22 5.52
C ALA A 201 -1.19 -13.73 5.26
N TYR A 202 -0.49 -14.13 4.20
CA TYR A 202 -0.17 -15.54 3.92
C TYR A 202 0.76 -16.14 4.98
N PHE A 203 1.78 -15.39 5.41
CA PHE A 203 2.74 -15.85 6.41
C PHE A 203 2.32 -15.63 7.86
N ALA A 204 1.33 -14.77 8.11
CA ALA A 204 0.83 -14.50 9.46
C ALA A 204 -0.16 -15.59 9.89
N ASN A 205 -0.05 -16.03 11.15
CA ASN A 205 -0.96 -16.99 11.75
C ASN A 205 -1.96 -16.33 12.71
N SER A 206 -1.74 -15.07 13.08
CA SER A 206 -2.58 -14.37 14.05
C SER A 206 -2.70 -12.88 13.72
N TYR A 207 -3.89 -12.36 13.95
CA TYR A 207 -4.23 -10.97 13.74
C TYR A 207 -5.09 -10.48 14.92
N LYS A 208 -4.69 -9.36 15.48
CA LYS A 208 -5.35 -8.71 16.61
C LYS A 208 -5.77 -7.30 16.26
N VAL A 209 -6.96 -6.90 16.72
CA VAL A 209 -7.41 -5.51 16.66
C VAL A 209 -7.08 -4.84 17.99
N CYS A 210 -6.26 -3.81 17.95
CA CYS A 210 -5.93 -2.98 19.11
C CYS A 210 -7.03 -1.95 19.35
N ASP A 211 -7.54 -1.88 20.57
CA ASP A 211 -8.44 -0.82 20.99
C ASP A 211 -7.64 0.30 21.66
N THR A 212 -6.98 1.10 20.83
CA THR A 212 -6.09 2.19 21.27
C THR A 212 -6.64 3.53 20.81
N SER A 213 -6.18 4.61 21.44
CA SER A 213 -6.22 5.94 20.83
C SER A 213 -5.50 5.89 19.46
N PRO A 214 -5.72 6.84 18.56
CA PRO A 214 -5.05 6.83 17.27
C PRO A 214 -3.52 6.77 17.42
N ILE A 215 -2.91 5.78 16.76
CA ILE A 215 -1.45 5.61 16.72
C ILE A 215 -0.85 6.38 15.55
N TYR A 216 -1.54 6.40 14.43
CA TYR A 216 -1.11 6.99 13.17
C TYR A 216 -2.01 8.18 12.80
N ALA A 217 -1.41 9.26 12.33
CA ALA A 217 -2.10 10.42 11.77
C ALA A 217 -1.79 10.50 10.27
N TYR A 218 -2.80 10.23 9.45
CA TYR A 218 -2.76 10.26 8.00
C TYR A 218 -3.08 11.66 7.47
N ARG A 219 -2.20 12.23 6.63
CA ARG A 219 -2.41 13.53 5.99
C ARG A 219 -3.23 13.37 4.71
N VAL A 220 -4.42 13.94 4.69
CA VAL A 220 -5.28 13.95 3.50
C VAL A 220 -4.75 14.99 2.50
N GLY A 221 -4.66 14.60 1.23
CA GLY A 221 -4.30 15.54 0.15
C GLY A 221 -2.81 15.69 -0.16
N SER A 222 -1.90 14.99 0.55
CA SER A 222 -0.44 15.10 0.32
C SER A 222 0.15 14.01 -0.58
N GLY A 223 -0.43 12.81 -0.57
CA GLY A 223 0.20 11.62 -1.14
C GLY A 223 0.14 11.49 -2.66
N LEU A 224 0.74 10.43 -3.19
CA LEU A 224 0.76 10.06 -4.62
C LEU A 224 -0.63 9.91 -5.25
N THR A 225 -1.65 9.66 -4.43
CA THR A 225 -3.05 9.53 -4.84
C THR A 225 -3.77 10.88 -4.93
N SER A 226 -3.20 11.96 -4.40
CA SER A 226 -3.77 13.31 -4.42
C SER A 226 -3.61 13.96 -5.81
N GLY A 227 -4.51 14.91 -6.12
CA GLY A 227 -4.51 15.67 -7.36
C GLY A 227 -5.09 14.91 -8.56
N GLY A 228 -5.18 15.60 -9.71
CA GLY A 228 -5.77 15.08 -10.94
C GLY A 228 -5.01 13.93 -11.58
N VAL A 229 -5.65 13.24 -12.53
CA VAL A 229 -5.03 12.18 -13.33
C VAL A 229 -4.14 12.81 -14.39
N THR A 230 -2.83 12.63 -14.26
CA THR A 230 -1.83 12.97 -15.29
C THR A 230 -1.57 11.78 -16.19
N CYS A 231 -0.96 12.01 -17.38
CA CYS A 231 -0.54 10.92 -18.27
C CYS A 231 0.36 9.91 -17.58
N GLU A 232 1.30 10.37 -16.75
CA GLU A 232 2.20 9.50 -16.00
C GLU A 232 1.45 8.65 -14.96
N LYS A 233 0.56 9.27 -14.18
CA LYS A 233 -0.31 8.53 -13.23
C LYS A 233 -1.20 7.54 -13.94
N PHE A 234 -1.72 7.89 -15.11
CA PHE A 234 -2.55 7.00 -15.92
C PHE A 234 -1.77 5.77 -16.37
N ILE A 235 -0.60 5.95 -17.01
CA ILE A 235 0.26 4.85 -17.48
C ILE A 235 0.66 3.94 -16.30
N ARG A 236 1.08 4.53 -15.19
CA ARG A 236 1.41 3.77 -13.97
C ARG A 236 0.24 2.92 -13.48
N ASN A 237 -0.99 3.45 -13.52
CA ASN A 237 -2.18 2.71 -13.10
C ASN A 237 -2.49 1.51 -14.02
N LEU A 238 -2.00 1.48 -15.26
CA LEU A 238 -2.18 0.32 -16.16
C LEU A 238 -1.39 -0.91 -15.70
N GLU A 239 -0.37 -0.73 -14.87
CA GLU A 239 0.44 -1.84 -14.33
C GLU A 239 -0.17 -2.51 -13.08
N ILE A 240 -1.34 -2.03 -12.62
CA ILE A 240 -1.96 -2.49 -11.37
C ILE A 240 -2.16 -4.02 -11.29
N SER A 241 -2.27 -4.69 -12.43
CA SER A 241 -2.50 -6.14 -12.49
C SER A 241 -1.24 -6.99 -12.37
N LYS A 242 -0.04 -6.43 -12.54
CA LYS A 242 1.23 -7.20 -12.49
C LYS A 242 1.38 -8.01 -11.20
N CYS A 243 0.97 -7.43 -10.07
CA CYS A 243 1.05 -8.11 -8.78
C CYS A 243 0.23 -9.41 -8.70
N LEU A 244 -0.81 -9.57 -9.53
CA LEU A 244 -1.64 -10.78 -9.52
C LEU A 244 -0.90 -11.98 -10.11
N GLU A 245 -0.08 -11.76 -11.14
CA GLU A 245 0.77 -12.79 -11.73
C GLU A 245 1.84 -13.24 -10.73
N TRP A 246 2.52 -12.30 -10.07
CA TRP A 246 3.51 -12.62 -9.05
C TRP A 246 2.91 -13.40 -7.88
N LEU A 247 1.71 -13.02 -7.41
CA LEU A 247 1.02 -13.75 -6.35
C LEU A 247 0.58 -15.15 -6.80
N ARG A 248 0.20 -15.32 -8.07
CA ARG A 248 -0.14 -16.63 -8.60
C ARG A 248 1.08 -17.55 -8.62
N VAL A 249 2.20 -17.08 -9.18
CA VAL A 249 3.47 -17.83 -9.20
C VAL A 249 3.90 -18.19 -7.77
N PHE A 250 3.77 -17.26 -6.82
CA PHE A 250 4.04 -17.51 -5.43
C PHE A 250 3.16 -18.60 -4.84
N LEU A 251 1.83 -18.55 -5.03
CA LEU A 251 0.90 -19.57 -4.51
C LEU A 251 1.11 -20.94 -5.15
N ASP A 252 1.45 -20.99 -6.44
CA ASP A 252 1.78 -22.24 -7.14
C ASP A 252 3.08 -22.85 -6.55
N LYS A 253 4.11 -22.04 -6.31
CA LYS A 253 5.38 -22.46 -5.67
C LYS A 253 5.17 -22.99 -4.25
N GLU A 254 4.29 -22.36 -3.48
CA GLU A 254 3.98 -22.74 -2.09
C GLU A 254 2.96 -23.89 -1.98
N GLU A 255 2.50 -24.47 -3.11
CA GLU A 255 1.44 -25.49 -3.14
C GLU A 255 0.20 -25.09 -2.30
N ALA A 256 -0.18 -23.84 -2.42
CA ALA A 256 -1.17 -23.21 -1.54
C ALA A 256 -2.56 -23.84 -1.70
N SER A 257 -3.36 -23.83 -0.65
CA SER A 257 -4.71 -24.41 -0.66
C SER A 257 -5.68 -23.66 -1.59
N VAL A 258 -6.75 -24.34 -2.02
CA VAL A 258 -7.84 -23.76 -2.83
C VAL A 258 -8.38 -22.46 -2.23
N GLY A 259 -8.44 -22.36 -0.89
CA GLY A 259 -8.89 -21.16 -0.20
C GLY A 259 -8.00 -19.94 -0.47
N HIS A 260 -6.68 -20.09 -0.60
CA HIS A 260 -5.75 -19.02 -0.94
C HIS A 260 -5.98 -18.54 -2.38
N PHE A 261 -6.18 -19.45 -3.34
CA PHE A 261 -6.53 -19.10 -4.72
C PHE A 261 -7.89 -18.41 -4.83
N GLN A 262 -8.86 -18.75 -4.00
CA GLN A 262 -10.14 -18.03 -3.93
C GLN A 262 -9.94 -16.58 -3.46
N CYS A 263 -9.05 -16.33 -2.49
CA CYS A 263 -8.68 -14.99 -2.06
C CYS A 263 -7.98 -14.20 -3.18
N LEU A 264 -7.04 -14.84 -3.90
CA LEU A 264 -6.39 -14.23 -5.07
C LEU A 264 -7.42 -13.90 -6.18
N ALA A 265 -8.35 -14.80 -6.49
CA ALA A 265 -9.40 -14.54 -7.47
C ALA A 265 -10.32 -13.38 -7.07
N SER A 266 -10.58 -13.20 -5.77
CA SER A 266 -11.32 -12.03 -5.27
C SER A 266 -10.51 -10.75 -5.36
N PHE A 267 -9.23 -10.80 -5.03
CA PHE A 267 -8.31 -9.68 -5.22
C PHE A 267 -8.25 -9.29 -6.70
N GLN A 268 -8.15 -10.25 -7.61
CA GLN A 268 -8.18 -10.02 -9.06
C GLN A 268 -9.45 -9.26 -9.49
N ARG A 269 -10.65 -9.66 -9.00
CA ARG A 269 -11.89 -8.94 -9.30
C ARG A 269 -11.86 -7.48 -8.82
N ARG A 270 -11.28 -7.22 -7.63
CA ARG A 270 -11.13 -5.86 -7.11
C ARG A 270 -10.14 -5.03 -7.93
N VAL A 271 -8.97 -5.60 -8.24
CA VAL A 271 -7.97 -4.96 -9.10
C VAL A 271 -8.58 -4.65 -10.46
N ALA A 272 -9.33 -5.57 -11.06
CA ALA A 272 -10.03 -5.33 -12.32
C ALA A 272 -11.02 -4.17 -12.21
N ALA A 273 -11.81 -4.09 -11.14
CA ALA A 273 -12.75 -2.98 -10.92
C ALA A 273 -12.03 -1.62 -10.80
N ILE A 274 -10.91 -1.56 -10.07
CA ILE A 274 -10.06 -0.36 -9.96
C ILE A 274 -9.45 -0.02 -11.32
N TYR A 275 -8.91 -1.01 -12.03
CA TYR A 275 -8.31 -0.86 -13.35
C TYR A 275 -9.32 -0.26 -14.34
N TYR A 276 -10.53 -0.84 -14.45
CA TYR A 276 -11.58 -0.28 -15.31
C TYR A 276 -12.01 1.11 -14.88
N GLY A 277 -12.08 1.39 -13.59
CA GLY A 277 -12.32 2.75 -13.08
C GLY A 277 -11.27 3.73 -13.60
N LYS A 278 -9.99 3.37 -13.48
CA LYS A 278 -8.86 4.18 -13.95
C LYS A 278 -8.82 4.33 -15.46
N LEU A 279 -9.17 3.31 -16.24
CA LEU A 279 -9.31 3.42 -17.72
C LEU A 279 -10.35 4.45 -18.14
N LEU A 280 -11.34 4.75 -17.31
CA LEU A 280 -12.35 5.78 -17.59
C LEU A 280 -11.86 7.21 -17.28
N GLU A 281 -10.73 7.36 -16.61
CA GLU A 281 -10.11 8.63 -16.22
C GLU A 281 -9.02 9.10 -17.22
N VAL A 282 -9.14 8.72 -18.52
CA VAL A 282 -8.13 9.04 -19.55
C VAL A 282 -7.87 10.55 -19.64
N PRO A 283 -6.63 11.01 -19.47
CA PRO A 283 -6.29 12.43 -19.62
C PRO A 283 -6.62 12.98 -20.99
N LYS A 284 -7.10 14.22 -21.04
CA LYS A 284 -7.49 14.89 -22.32
C LYS A 284 -6.34 14.99 -23.31
N GLU A 285 -5.10 15.11 -22.82
CA GLU A 285 -3.90 15.18 -23.65
C GLU A 285 -3.68 13.89 -24.46
N ILE A 286 -3.97 12.72 -23.86
CA ILE A 286 -3.89 11.42 -24.56
C ILE A 286 -5.00 11.32 -25.61
N VAL A 287 -6.21 11.81 -25.32
CA VAL A 287 -7.34 11.77 -26.25
C VAL A 287 -7.09 12.62 -27.51
N ASN A 288 -6.37 13.74 -27.36
CA ASN A 288 -6.12 14.71 -28.42
C ASN A 288 -4.88 14.39 -29.28
N ASN A 289 -3.99 13.51 -28.82
CA ASN A 289 -2.74 13.21 -29.53
C ASN A 289 -2.93 12.08 -30.57
N LYS A 290 -3.40 12.43 -31.76
CA LYS A 290 -3.76 11.49 -32.85
C LYS A 290 -2.58 10.89 -33.63
N GLY A 291 -1.31 11.13 -33.24
CA GLY A 291 -0.16 10.83 -34.11
C GLY A 291 0.93 9.93 -33.52
N ALA A 292 0.88 9.57 -32.23
CA ALA A 292 1.87 8.69 -31.62
C ALA A 292 1.39 7.22 -31.63
N SER A 293 2.30 6.27 -31.81
CA SER A 293 2.02 4.86 -31.56
C SER A 293 1.67 4.70 -30.08
N VAL A 294 0.40 4.53 -29.79
CA VAL A 294 -0.12 4.46 -28.43
C VAL A 294 0.02 2.99 -28.00
N PRO A 295 0.56 2.68 -26.81
CA PRO A 295 0.54 1.33 -26.30
C PRO A 295 -0.87 0.73 -26.35
N PHE A 296 -0.97 -0.58 -26.56
CA PHE A 296 -2.26 -1.29 -26.71
C PHE A 296 -3.23 -0.98 -25.56
N GLU A 297 -2.71 -0.88 -24.33
CA GLU A 297 -3.47 -0.55 -23.13
C GLU A 297 -4.10 0.85 -23.20
N VAL A 298 -3.39 1.80 -23.77
CA VAL A 298 -3.87 3.19 -23.95
C VAL A 298 -4.92 3.22 -25.07
N ASP A 299 -4.74 2.47 -26.16
CA ASP A 299 -5.75 2.35 -27.22
C ASP A 299 -7.02 1.67 -26.70
N LEU A 300 -6.88 0.63 -25.87
CA LEU A 300 -8.01 0.00 -25.18
C LEU A 300 -8.75 1.00 -24.28
N ALA A 301 -8.02 1.80 -23.48
CA ALA A 301 -8.60 2.83 -22.63
C ALA A 301 -9.35 3.90 -23.44
N LEU A 302 -8.77 4.33 -24.55
CA LEU A 302 -9.40 5.29 -25.48
C LEU A 302 -10.70 4.73 -26.08
N ASN A 303 -10.71 3.45 -26.44
CA ASN A 303 -11.88 2.79 -26.99
C ASN A 303 -12.99 2.62 -25.94
N VAL A 304 -12.63 2.24 -24.72
CA VAL A 304 -13.57 2.18 -23.58
C VAL A 304 -14.14 3.57 -23.26
N SER A 305 -13.31 4.62 -23.28
CA SER A 305 -13.73 6.00 -23.06
C SER A 305 -14.68 6.50 -24.15
N LYS A 306 -14.41 6.19 -25.43
CA LYS A 306 -15.30 6.52 -26.57
C LYS A 306 -16.64 5.79 -26.45
N CYS A 307 -16.63 4.53 -26.01
CA CYS A 307 -17.84 3.76 -25.73
C CYS A 307 -18.67 4.41 -24.60
N ARG A 308 -18.04 4.88 -23.50
CA ARG A 308 -18.72 5.59 -22.42
C ARG A 308 -19.38 6.90 -22.91
N TYR A 309 -18.70 7.68 -23.74
CA TYR A 309 -19.26 8.94 -24.27
C TYR A 309 -20.53 8.69 -25.12
N LYS A 310 -20.55 7.63 -25.93
CA LYS A 310 -21.77 7.18 -26.65
C LYS A 310 -22.86 6.69 -25.68
N TYR A 311 -22.49 6.08 -24.57
CA TYR A 311 -23.40 5.50 -23.59
C TYR A 311 -24.15 6.53 -22.73
N ILE A 312 -23.47 7.59 -22.27
CA ILE A 312 -24.13 8.67 -21.51
C ILE A 312 -25.28 9.26 -22.33
N LYS A 313 -25.20 9.17 -23.65
CA LYS A 313 -26.28 9.56 -24.58
C LYS A 313 -27.41 8.51 -24.72
N THR A 314 -27.20 7.25 -24.34
CA THR A 314 -28.21 6.19 -24.56
C THR A 314 -28.23 5.21 -23.38
N LYS A 315 -29.17 5.35 -22.44
CA LYS A 315 -29.37 4.51 -21.22
C LYS A 315 -29.40 2.96 -21.40
N ARG A 316 -29.07 2.42 -22.57
CA ARG A 316 -29.09 0.97 -22.89
C ARG A 316 -27.78 0.21 -22.63
N PHE A 317 -26.70 0.85 -22.27
CA PHE A 317 -25.33 0.30 -22.38
C PHE A 317 -24.78 -0.44 -21.17
N LEU A 318 -25.39 -0.39 -19.99
CA LEU A 318 -24.86 -1.12 -18.81
C LEU A 318 -24.76 -2.64 -19.06
N LYS A 319 -25.69 -3.21 -19.82
CA LYS A 319 -25.65 -4.62 -20.21
C LYS A 319 -24.56 -4.93 -21.23
N VAL A 320 -24.25 -4.04 -22.17
CA VAL A 320 -23.24 -4.27 -23.22
C VAL A 320 -21.83 -4.05 -22.66
N ALA A 321 -21.60 -3.08 -21.77
CA ALA A 321 -20.30 -2.89 -21.12
C ALA A 321 -19.93 -4.10 -20.25
N VAL A 322 -20.87 -4.67 -19.50
CA VAL A 322 -20.65 -5.90 -18.73
C VAL A 322 -20.35 -7.08 -19.66
N VAL A 323 -21.04 -7.22 -20.80
CA VAL A 323 -20.80 -8.28 -21.78
C VAL A 323 -19.44 -8.11 -22.47
N CYS A 324 -19.06 -6.88 -22.86
CA CYS A 324 -17.73 -6.61 -23.44
C CYS A 324 -16.61 -6.85 -22.41
N CYS A 325 -16.81 -6.48 -21.14
CA CYS A 325 -15.85 -6.77 -20.06
C CYS A 325 -15.72 -8.28 -19.81
N VAL A 326 -16.81 -9.03 -19.82
CA VAL A 326 -16.79 -10.49 -19.68
C VAL A 326 -16.13 -11.16 -20.87
N VAL A 327 -16.37 -10.70 -22.10
CA VAL A 327 -15.72 -11.23 -23.31
C VAL A 327 -14.23 -10.89 -23.32
N LEU A 328 -13.80 -9.70 -22.89
CA LEU A 328 -12.38 -9.34 -22.74
C LEU A 328 -11.68 -10.14 -21.64
N LEU A 329 -12.34 -10.38 -20.52
CA LEU A 329 -11.81 -11.24 -19.44
C LEU A 329 -11.68 -12.70 -19.90
N LEU A 330 -12.60 -13.19 -20.72
CA LEU A 330 -12.54 -14.53 -21.33
C LEU A 330 -11.45 -14.61 -22.40
N THR A 331 -11.22 -13.57 -23.21
CA THR A 331 -10.14 -13.53 -24.20
C THR A 331 -8.76 -13.36 -23.55
N LEU A 332 -8.59 -12.54 -22.52
CA LEU A 332 -7.38 -12.46 -21.72
C LEU A 332 -7.10 -13.77 -20.97
N GLY A 333 -8.12 -14.39 -20.41
CA GLY A 333 -8.00 -15.72 -19.79
C GLY A 333 -7.62 -16.82 -20.79
N MET A 334 -8.10 -16.75 -22.04
CA MET A 334 -7.74 -17.71 -23.09
C MET A 334 -6.35 -17.46 -23.71
N VAL A 335 -5.86 -16.23 -23.70
CA VAL A 335 -4.47 -15.91 -24.10
C VAL A 335 -3.48 -16.42 -23.05
N LEU A 336 -3.82 -16.31 -21.77
CA LEU A 336 -3.00 -16.85 -20.66
C LEU A 336 -3.02 -18.40 -20.60
N LEU A 337 -4.08 -19.06 -21.11
CA LEU A 337 -4.17 -20.53 -21.21
C LEU A 337 -3.52 -21.11 -22.47
N ARG A 338 -3.10 -20.27 -23.46
CA ARG A 338 -2.41 -20.71 -24.69
C ARG A 338 -0.90 -20.50 -24.67
N VAL A 339 -0.36 -19.95 -23.59
CA VAL A 339 1.10 -19.74 -23.38
C VAL A 339 1.63 -20.67 -22.28
N GLY A 340 0.84 -21.67 -21.89
CA GLY A 340 1.22 -22.77 -20.98
C GLY A 340 1.38 -24.05 -21.76
#